data_59f196372a3b041fffe014961404602d
#
_entry.id   59f196372a3b041fffe014961404602d
#
_cell.length_a   1.000
_cell.length_b   1.000
_cell.length_c   1.000
_cell.angle_alpha   90.00
_cell.angle_beta   90.00
_cell.angle_gamma   90.00
#
_symmetry.space_group_name_H-M   'P 1'
#
loop_
_entity.id
_entity.type
_entity.pdbx_description
1 polymer ?
#
loop_
_entity_poly.entity_id
_entity_poly.type
_entity_poly.pdbx_seq_one_letter_code
_entity_poly.pdbx_strand_id
1 'polypeptide(L)'
;MANLLTRMKDIIVADINEALNQKETQNPIAMLNQYLRECERETEKAGKLVGRQVKLRDEFAREYSEAIQLAEKRKHQAEVASSAGETELYQFAAAEQQLYEERAKRLKASLTEVTAQLSELERKHEEMKRRVKDMQIRRMELMGRENVTRANLQMNQVLEADSSSTKSFAKFKEIEGYLDRLEQKVKSTFFSSTIDERIAQLEKEQEK
;
A
#
# COMPACT_ATOMS: atom_id res chain seq x y z
N MET A 1 -18.89 8.56 10.78
CA MET A 1 -17.61 9.21 10.40
C MET A 1 -17.50 9.10 8.88
N ALA A 2 -17.55 10.22 8.16
CA ALA A 2 -17.38 10.20 6.71
C ALA A 2 -15.97 9.68 6.40
N ASN A 3 -15.92 8.65 5.56
CA ASN A 3 -14.71 7.93 5.23
C ASN A 3 -13.70 8.90 4.59
N LEU A 4 -12.46 8.95 5.05
CA LEU A 4 -11.40 9.85 4.54
C LEU A 4 -11.27 9.75 3.01
N LEU A 5 -11.49 8.55 2.47
CA LEU A 5 -11.51 8.25 1.04
C LEU A 5 -12.72 8.87 0.31
N THR A 6 -13.87 9.00 0.97
CA THR A 6 -15.06 9.67 0.40
C THR A 6 -14.82 11.18 0.32
N ARG A 7 -14.29 11.79 1.38
CA ARG A 7 -13.90 13.21 1.39
C ARG A 7 -12.86 13.55 0.32
N MET A 8 -11.91 12.64 0.09
CA MET A 8 -10.93 12.79 -0.97
C MET A 8 -11.55 12.71 -2.36
N LYS A 9 -12.50 11.78 -2.58
CA LYS A 9 -13.23 11.67 -3.83
C LYS A 9 -14.02 12.95 -4.10
N ASP A 10 -14.65 13.50 -3.08
CA ASP A 10 -15.46 14.72 -3.18
C ASP A 10 -14.60 15.97 -3.50
N ILE A 11 -13.36 16.02 -2.97
CA ILE A 11 -12.42 17.11 -3.28
C ILE A 11 -11.82 16.96 -4.69
N ILE A 12 -11.61 15.74 -5.18
CA ILE A 12 -11.07 15.49 -6.53
C ILE A 12 -12.16 15.66 -7.59
N VAL A 13 -13.43 15.41 -7.25
CA VAL A 13 -14.59 15.52 -8.15
C VAL A 13 -15.22 16.91 -8.10
N ALA A 14 -15.12 17.61 -6.97
CA ALA A 14 -15.50 19.03 -6.91
C ALA A 14 -14.57 19.80 -7.83
N ASP A 15 -15.16 20.35 -8.89
CA ASP A 15 -14.49 21.01 -9.99
C ASP A 15 -13.49 22.07 -9.47
N ILE A 16 -12.20 21.72 -9.54
CA ILE A 16 -11.10 22.58 -9.07
C ILE A 16 -11.13 23.94 -9.80
N ASN A 17 -11.75 24.03 -11.00
CA ASN A 17 -11.97 25.26 -11.71
C ASN A 17 -12.93 26.22 -10.98
N GLU A 18 -13.91 25.70 -10.26
CA GLU A 18 -14.85 26.50 -9.49
C GLU A 18 -14.20 27.06 -8.20
N ALA A 19 -13.32 26.25 -7.57
CA ALA A 19 -12.56 26.67 -6.39
C ALA A 19 -11.46 27.70 -6.71
N LEU A 20 -10.89 27.70 -7.91
CA LEU A 20 -9.93 28.70 -8.38
C LEU A 20 -10.59 30.07 -8.71
N ASN A 21 -11.87 30.06 -9.04
CA ASN A 21 -12.62 31.29 -9.36
C ASN A 21 -13.25 31.98 -8.14
N GLN A 22 -13.37 31.30 -7.00
CA GLN A 22 -13.86 31.91 -5.76
C GLN A 22 -12.69 32.45 -4.94
N LYS A 23 -12.62 33.78 -4.82
CA LYS A 23 -11.58 34.58 -4.14
C LYS A 23 -11.39 34.30 -2.64
N GLU A 24 -12.08 33.33 -2.05
CA GLU A 24 -12.12 33.12 -0.59
C GLU A 24 -11.74 31.71 -0.12
N THR A 25 -11.41 30.75 -1.00
CA THR A 25 -11.02 29.43 -0.56
C THR A 25 -9.52 29.34 -0.34
N GLN A 26 -9.16 28.95 0.88
CA GLN A 26 -7.80 28.59 1.31
C GLN A 26 -7.10 27.77 0.22
N ASN A 27 -5.85 28.11 -0.07
CA ASN A 27 -4.97 27.52 -1.07
C ASN A 27 -5.25 26.01 -1.28
N PRO A 28 -5.87 25.60 -2.40
CA PRO A 28 -6.31 24.21 -2.61
C PRO A 28 -5.14 23.22 -2.62
N ILE A 29 -3.94 23.67 -3.02
CA ILE A 29 -2.71 22.89 -2.97
C ILE A 29 -2.28 22.64 -1.54
N ALA A 30 -2.44 23.59 -0.63
CA ALA A 30 -2.11 23.40 0.77
C ALA A 30 -3.04 22.35 1.42
N MET A 31 -4.33 22.40 1.12
CA MET A 31 -5.29 21.38 1.56
C MET A 31 -4.96 19.98 0.99
N LEU A 32 -4.66 19.90 -0.30
CA LEU A 32 -4.27 18.65 -0.94
C LEU A 32 -2.99 18.07 -0.32
N ASN A 33 -2.00 18.92 -0.03
CA ASN A 33 -0.79 18.52 0.68
C ASN A 33 -1.07 17.95 2.07
N GLN A 34 -2.00 18.55 2.81
CA GLN A 34 -2.39 18.05 4.12
C GLN A 34 -3.05 16.67 4.03
N TYR A 35 -4.04 16.51 3.15
CA TYR A 35 -4.70 15.22 2.94
C TYR A 35 -3.74 14.13 2.45
N LEU A 36 -2.82 14.48 1.57
CA LEU A 36 -1.81 13.55 1.08
C LEU A 36 -0.95 13.02 2.23
N ARG A 37 -0.46 13.89 3.11
CA ARG A 37 0.31 13.49 4.30
C ARG A 37 -0.50 12.60 5.25
N GLU A 38 -1.78 12.87 5.41
CA GLU A 38 -2.67 12.02 6.22
C GLU A 38 -2.82 10.64 5.58
N CYS A 39 -3.04 10.56 4.28
CA CYS A 39 -3.14 9.28 3.56
C CYS A 39 -1.85 8.48 3.57
N GLU A 40 -0.70 9.13 3.40
CA GLU A 40 0.61 8.51 3.53
C GLU A 40 0.78 7.89 4.93
N ARG A 41 0.45 8.63 5.97
CA ARG A 41 0.51 8.16 7.36
C ARG A 41 -0.43 6.98 7.62
N GLU A 42 -1.66 7.04 7.12
CA GLU A 42 -2.62 5.94 7.30
C GLU A 42 -2.22 4.70 6.48
N THR A 43 -1.63 4.88 5.30
CA THR A 43 -1.08 3.79 4.49
C THR A 43 0.09 3.12 5.21
N GLU A 44 0.99 3.88 5.83
CA GLU A 44 2.08 3.35 6.64
C GLU A 44 1.57 2.56 7.86
N LYS A 45 0.55 3.09 8.56
CA LYS A 45 -0.09 2.37 9.68
C LYS A 45 -0.71 1.06 9.21
N ALA A 46 -1.42 1.08 8.08
CA ALA A 46 -1.98 -0.14 7.48
C ALA A 46 -0.89 -1.16 7.15
N GLY A 47 0.24 -0.74 6.59
CA GLY A 47 1.39 -1.59 6.33
C GLY A 47 1.96 -2.26 7.59
N LYS A 48 2.03 -1.51 8.70
CA LYS A 48 2.45 -2.09 10.00
C LYS A 48 1.46 -3.14 10.52
N LEU A 49 0.15 -2.95 10.27
CA LEU A 49 -0.86 -3.95 10.65
C LEU A 49 -0.78 -5.21 9.78
N VAL A 50 -0.58 -5.04 8.46
CA VAL A 50 -0.31 -6.17 7.55
C VAL A 50 0.90 -6.95 8.02
N GLY A 51 2.01 -6.28 8.36
CA GLY A 51 3.21 -6.94 8.87
C GLY A 51 2.99 -7.71 10.19
N ARG A 52 2.09 -7.25 11.06
CA ARG A 52 1.70 -8.01 12.26
C ARG A 52 0.88 -9.26 11.90
N GLN A 53 0.00 -9.15 10.92
CA GLN A 53 -0.82 -10.28 10.46
C GLN A 53 0.04 -11.35 9.78
N VAL A 54 1.07 -10.97 9.03
CA VAL A 54 2.07 -11.90 8.49
C VAL A 54 2.73 -12.72 9.60
N LYS A 55 3.21 -12.04 10.65
CA LYS A 55 3.83 -12.73 11.80
C LYS A 55 2.87 -13.70 12.48
N LEU A 56 1.60 -13.32 12.64
CA LEU A 56 0.59 -14.17 13.24
C LEU A 56 0.33 -15.42 12.39
N ARG A 57 0.25 -15.28 11.05
CA ARG A 57 0.14 -16.43 10.13
C ARG A 57 1.34 -17.37 10.29
N ASP A 58 2.55 -16.83 10.34
CA ASP A 58 3.77 -17.63 10.46
C ASP A 58 3.81 -18.37 11.81
N GLU A 59 3.31 -17.75 12.87
CA GLU A 59 3.17 -18.37 14.18
C GLU A 59 2.16 -19.53 14.16
N PHE A 60 0.98 -19.34 13.58
CA PHE A 60 0.02 -20.43 13.38
C PHE A 60 0.57 -21.56 12.51
N ALA A 61 1.34 -21.26 11.47
CA ALA A 61 1.95 -22.27 10.62
C ALA A 61 2.97 -23.12 11.38
N ARG A 62 3.79 -22.49 12.24
CA ARG A 62 4.75 -23.18 13.09
C ARG A 62 4.04 -24.07 14.10
N GLU A 63 3.09 -23.54 14.86
CA GLU A 63 2.34 -24.29 15.86
C GLU A 63 1.58 -25.49 15.23
N TYR A 64 1.01 -25.28 14.03
CA TYR A 64 0.37 -26.35 13.28
C TYR A 64 1.36 -27.47 12.92
N SER A 65 2.53 -27.12 12.42
CA SER A 65 3.59 -28.09 12.09
C SER A 65 4.06 -28.88 13.30
N GLU A 66 4.27 -28.19 14.43
CA GLU A 66 4.65 -28.83 15.70
C GLU A 66 3.57 -29.79 16.22
N ALA A 67 2.29 -29.39 16.14
CA ALA A 67 1.17 -30.25 16.55
C ALA A 67 1.09 -31.53 15.71
N ILE A 68 1.30 -31.45 14.38
CA ILE A 68 1.34 -32.63 13.51
C ILE A 68 2.51 -33.54 13.89
N GLN A 69 3.72 -33.02 14.06
CA GLN A 69 4.89 -33.79 14.40
C GLN A 69 4.71 -34.53 15.76
N LEU A 70 4.08 -33.87 16.73
CA LEU A 70 3.77 -34.46 18.02
C LEU A 70 2.70 -35.55 17.89
N ALA A 71 1.67 -35.35 17.10
CA ALA A 71 0.66 -36.38 16.83
C ALA A 71 1.26 -37.61 16.17
N GLU A 72 2.10 -37.45 15.16
CA GLU A 72 2.81 -38.55 14.49
C GLU A 72 3.75 -39.29 15.45
N LYS A 73 4.50 -38.55 16.28
CA LYS A 73 5.37 -39.13 17.30
C LYS A 73 4.57 -39.98 18.29
N ARG A 74 3.43 -39.47 18.79
CA ARG A 74 2.58 -40.19 19.74
C ARG A 74 1.91 -41.41 19.10
N LYS A 75 1.52 -41.31 17.84
CA LYS A 75 1.03 -42.44 17.05
C LYS A 75 2.06 -43.57 16.99
N HIS A 76 3.29 -43.23 16.60
CA HIS A 76 4.36 -44.23 16.56
C HIS A 76 4.65 -44.88 17.95
N GLN A 77 4.63 -44.05 19.01
CA GLN A 77 4.80 -44.55 20.38
C GLN A 77 3.66 -45.50 20.82
N ALA A 78 2.42 -45.18 20.43
CA ALA A 78 1.28 -46.07 20.69
C ALA A 78 1.43 -47.41 19.97
N GLU A 79 1.87 -47.39 18.70
CA GLU A 79 2.13 -48.63 17.93
C GLU A 79 3.20 -49.49 18.59
N VAL A 80 4.31 -48.89 19.07
CA VAL A 80 5.38 -49.59 19.78
C VAL A 80 4.90 -50.18 21.11
N ALA A 81 4.18 -49.39 21.91
CA ALA A 81 3.62 -49.85 23.19
C ALA A 81 2.63 -50.99 23.01
N SER A 82 1.78 -50.91 21.98
CA SER A 82 0.86 -52.02 21.63
C SER A 82 1.60 -53.29 21.26
N SER A 83 2.68 -53.18 20.47
CA SER A 83 3.51 -54.34 20.08
C SER A 83 4.25 -54.97 21.24
N ALA A 84 4.59 -54.17 22.27
CA ALA A 84 5.25 -54.62 23.48
C ALA A 84 4.27 -55.18 24.55
N GLY A 85 2.97 -55.07 24.33
CA GLY A 85 1.93 -55.48 25.30
C GLY A 85 1.73 -54.49 26.46
N GLU A 86 2.30 -53.30 26.39
CA GLU A 86 2.27 -52.27 27.42
C GLU A 86 0.98 -51.44 27.34
N THR A 87 -0.11 -51.98 27.93
CA THR A 87 -1.46 -51.40 27.77
C THR A 87 -1.60 -49.99 28.32
N GLU A 88 -1.00 -49.66 29.45
CA GLU A 88 -1.08 -48.31 30.05
C GLU A 88 -0.35 -47.28 29.19
N LEU A 89 0.84 -47.60 28.68
CA LEU A 89 1.59 -46.73 27.79
C LEU A 89 0.88 -46.52 26.45
N TYR A 90 0.24 -47.58 25.94
CA TYR A 90 -0.59 -47.46 24.74
C TYR A 90 -1.74 -46.49 24.94
N GLN A 91 -2.52 -46.64 26.04
CA GLN A 91 -3.65 -45.76 26.32
C GLN A 91 -3.22 -44.31 26.48
N PHE A 92 -2.11 -44.08 27.18
CA PHE A 92 -1.57 -42.73 27.33
C PHE A 92 -1.14 -42.12 26.00
N ALA A 93 -0.36 -42.85 25.21
CA ALA A 93 0.11 -42.36 23.92
C ALA A 93 -1.03 -42.12 22.92
N ALA A 94 -2.05 -42.98 22.90
CA ALA A 94 -3.23 -42.82 22.06
C ALA A 94 -4.08 -41.63 22.46
N ALA A 95 -4.25 -41.38 23.76
CA ALA A 95 -4.97 -40.18 24.25
C ALA A 95 -4.23 -38.90 23.87
N GLU A 96 -2.90 -38.85 24.02
CA GLU A 96 -2.12 -37.67 23.61
C GLU A 96 -2.08 -37.48 22.09
N GLN A 97 -2.02 -38.56 21.30
CA GLN A 97 -2.16 -38.50 19.85
C GLN A 97 -3.47 -37.75 19.47
N GLN A 98 -4.58 -38.21 20.01
CA GLN A 98 -5.88 -37.60 19.75
C GLN A 98 -5.91 -36.10 20.13
N LEU A 99 -5.32 -35.75 21.29
CA LEU A 99 -5.22 -34.35 21.73
C LEU A 99 -4.46 -33.49 20.72
N TYR A 100 -3.30 -33.96 20.21
CA TYR A 100 -2.50 -33.24 19.24
C TYR A 100 -3.17 -33.18 17.85
N GLU A 101 -3.88 -34.22 17.43
CA GLU A 101 -4.67 -34.23 16.19
C GLU A 101 -5.79 -33.18 16.24
N GLU A 102 -6.53 -33.08 17.34
CA GLU A 102 -7.54 -32.05 17.54
C GLU A 102 -6.94 -30.64 17.57
N ARG A 103 -5.77 -30.50 18.21
CA ARG A 103 -5.03 -29.24 18.22
C ARG A 103 -4.60 -28.85 16.82
N ALA A 104 -4.02 -29.77 16.04
CA ALA A 104 -3.63 -29.55 14.66
C ALA A 104 -4.82 -29.16 13.78
N LYS A 105 -5.98 -29.81 13.95
CA LYS A 105 -7.21 -29.48 13.21
C LYS A 105 -7.66 -28.04 13.48
N ARG A 106 -7.66 -27.60 14.75
CA ARG A 106 -7.99 -26.21 15.13
C ARG A 106 -7.01 -25.21 14.56
N LEU A 107 -5.70 -25.48 14.68
CA LEU A 107 -4.65 -24.62 14.17
C LEU A 107 -4.70 -24.50 12.65
N LYS A 108 -5.00 -25.57 11.93
CA LYS A 108 -5.20 -25.57 10.48
C LYS A 108 -6.35 -24.66 10.07
N ALA A 109 -7.48 -24.72 10.78
CA ALA A 109 -8.63 -23.85 10.51
C ALA A 109 -8.26 -22.37 10.71
N SER A 110 -7.62 -22.04 11.84
CA SER A 110 -7.13 -20.68 12.12
C SER A 110 -6.12 -20.19 11.10
N LEU A 111 -5.17 -21.04 10.69
CA LEU A 111 -4.18 -20.72 9.65
C LEU A 111 -4.85 -20.39 8.31
N THR A 112 -5.85 -21.18 7.93
CA THR A 112 -6.60 -20.96 6.68
C THR A 112 -7.32 -19.61 6.72
N GLU A 113 -8.00 -19.32 7.82
CA GLU A 113 -8.71 -18.06 8.01
C GLU A 113 -7.78 -16.86 7.99
N VAL A 114 -6.69 -16.91 8.78
CA VAL A 114 -5.70 -15.83 8.85
C VAL A 114 -5.04 -15.59 7.49
N THR A 115 -4.76 -16.66 6.73
CA THR A 115 -4.18 -16.54 5.39
C THR A 115 -5.13 -15.84 4.42
N ALA A 116 -6.42 -16.18 4.44
CA ALA A 116 -7.42 -15.50 3.62
C ALA A 116 -7.58 -14.03 4.00
N GLN A 117 -7.63 -13.72 5.30
CA GLN A 117 -7.69 -12.34 5.79
C GLN A 117 -6.45 -11.54 5.42
N LEU A 118 -5.26 -12.14 5.51
CA LEU A 118 -4.00 -11.52 5.12
C LEU A 118 -3.99 -11.13 3.65
N SER A 119 -4.38 -12.04 2.76
CA SER A 119 -4.45 -11.78 1.32
C SER A 119 -5.36 -10.58 0.99
N GLU A 120 -6.51 -10.48 1.65
CA GLU A 120 -7.42 -9.34 1.47
C GLU A 120 -6.83 -8.03 2.02
N LEU A 121 -6.13 -8.07 3.16
CA LEU A 121 -5.46 -6.90 3.74
C LEU A 121 -4.31 -6.41 2.86
N GLU A 122 -3.50 -7.33 2.32
CA GLU A 122 -2.41 -7.02 1.40
C GLU A 122 -2.95 -6.35 0.12
N ARG A 123 -4.01 -6.91 -0.47
CA ARG A 123 -4.67 -6.33 -1.63
C ARG A 123 -5.15 -4.90 -1.37
N LYS A 124 -5.80 -4.65 -0.21
CA LYS A 124 -6.27 -3.31 0.18
C LYS A 124 -5.11 -2.35 0.44
N HIS A 125 -4.04 -2.82 1.06
CA HIS A 125 -2.87 -2.01 1.32
C HIS A 125 -2.18 -1.58 0.02
N GLU A 126 -2.04 -2.48 -0.96
CA GLU A 126 -1.50 -2.15 -2.28
C GLU A 126 -2.41 -1.17 -3.04
N GLU A 127 -3.73 -1.30 -2.91
CA GLU A 127 -4.67 -0.31 -3.46
C GLU A 127 -4.48 1.07 -2.81
N MET A 128 -4.30 1.13 -1.49
CA MET A 128 -4.01 2.39 -0.78
C MET A 128 -2.72 3.04 -1.30
N LYS A 129 -1.64 2.28 -1.46
CA LYS A 129 -0.36 2.77 -2.00
C LYS A 129 -0.53 3.36 -3.40
N ARG A 130 -1.22 2.66 -4.29
CA ARG A 130 -1.50 3.16 -5.65
C ARG A 130 -2.27 4.47 -5.62
N ARG A 131 -3.33 4.56 -4.80
CA ARG A 131 -4.12 5.79 -4.67
C ARG A 131 -3.32 6.97 -4.12
N VAL A 132 -2.44 6.72 -3.14
CA VAL A 132 -1.51 7.74 -2.64
C VAL A 132 -0.59 8.23 -3.76
N LYS A 133 -0.08 7.31 -4.59
CA LYS A 133 0.77 7.66 -5.73
C LYS A 133 0.03 8.50 -6.77
N ASP A 134 -1.19 8.11 -7.12
CA ASP A 134 -2.04 8.86 -8.06
C ASP A 134 -2.30 10.29 -7.55
N MET A 135 -2.51 10.44 -6.25
CA MET A 135 -2.66 11.76 -5.65
C MET A 135 -1.39 12.60 -5.67
N GLN A 136 -0.22 11.99 -5.47
CA GLN A 136 1.05 12.69 -5.60
C GLN A 136 1.22 13.25 -7.03
N ILE A 137 0.87 12.45 -8.05
CA ILE A 137 0.88 12.87 -9.45
C ILE A 137 -0.09 14.04 -9.66
N ARG A 138 -1.33 13.89 -9.19
CA ARG A 138 -2.35 14.92 -9.32
C ARG A 138 -1.94 16.25 -8.67
N ARG A 139 -1.28 16.18 -7.51
CA ARG A 139 -0.69 17.35 -6.87
C ARG A 139 0.34 18.04 -7.76
N MET A 140 1.22 17.27 -8.40
CA MET A 140 2.23 17.83 -9.30
C MET A 140 1.61 18.50 -10.52
N GLU A 141 0.55 17.90 -11.10
CA GLU A 141 -0.21 18.48 -12.21
C GLU A 141 -0.83 19.84 -11.81
N LEU A 142 -1.44 19.89 -10.61
CA LEU A 142 -2.06 21.11 -10.10
C LEU A 142 -1.02 22.21 -9.83
N MET A 143 0.11 21.86 -9.23
CA MET A 143 1.21 22.80 -9.02
C MET A 143 1.75 23.34 -10.36
N GLY A 144 1.86 22.48 -11.37
CA GLY A 144 2.25 22.88 -12.72
C GLY A 144 1.27 23.91 -13.32
N ARG A 145 -0.03 23.64 -13.23
CA ARG A 145 -1.08 24.58 -13.70
C ARG A 145 -1.08 25.90 -12.93
N GLU A 146 -0.93 25.84 -11.61
CA GLU A 146 -0.84 27.07 -10.80
C GLU A 146 0.36 27.92 -11.20
N ASN A 147 1.54 27.29 -11.40
CA ASN A 147 2.74 27.99 -11.81
C ASN A 147 2.56 28.67 -13.19
N VAL A 148 1.95 27.97 -14.16
CA VAL A 148 1.64 28.55 -15.48
C VAL A 148 0.69 29.73 -15.35
N THR A 149 -0.39 29.58 -14.58
CA THR A 149 -1.37 30.65 -14.37
C THR A 149 -0.72 31.87 -13.72
N ARG A 150 0.09 31.66 -12.69
CA ARG A 150 0.83 32.73 -12.00
C ARG A 150 1.84 33.42 -12.92
N ALA A 151 2.56 32.65 -13.73
CA ALA A 151 3.50 33.17 -14.71
C ALA A 151 2.76 34.02 -15.78
N ASN A 152 1.64 33.55 -16.31
CA ASN A 152 0.84 34.27 -17.27
C ASN A 152 0.29 35.61 -16.70
N LEU A 153 -0.18 35.58 -15.43
CA LEU A 153 -0.62 36.81 -14.76
C LEU A 153 0.51 37.84 -14.61
N GLN A 154 1.70 37.39 -14.19
CA GLN A 154 2.87 38.28 -14.10
C GLN A 154 3.33 38.79 -15.46
N MET A 155 3.31 37.95 -16.50
CA MET A 155 3.66 38.37 -17.86
C MET A 155 2.67 39.40 -18.40
N ASN A 156 1.36 39.19 -18.23
CA ASN A 156 0.34 40.13 -18.65
C ASN A 156 0.49 41.47 -17.93
N GLN A 157 0.77 41.47 -16.62
CA GLN A 157 1.03 42.71 -15.87
C GLN A 157 2.24 43.48 -16.41
N VAL A 158 3.30 42.77 -16.83
CA VAL A 158 4.52 43.40 -17.41
C VAL A 158 4.24 43.89 -18.85
N LEU A 159 3.45 43.15 -19.65
CA LEU A 159 3.10 43.50 -21.00
C LEU A 159 2.13 44.69 -21.06
N GLU A 160 1.23 44.80 -20.08
CA GLU A 160 0.34 45.95 -19.95
C GLU A 160 1.07 47.19 -19.43
N ALA A 161 2.16 47.01 -18.65
CA ALA A 161 2.97 48.09 -18.11
C ALA A 161 4.06 48.62 -19.09
N ASP A 162 4.46 47.82 -20.09
CA ASP A 162 5.57 48.21 -20.98
C ASP A 162 5.42 47.58 -22.37
N SER A 163 5.14 48.40 -23.37
CA SER A 163 5.02 47.98 -24.78
C SER A 163 6.36 47.65 -25.46
N SER A 164 7.40 47.41 -24.70
CA SER A 164 8.73 47.11 -25.24
C SER A 164 9.52 46.09 -24.42
N SER A 165 9.24 44.78 -24.48
CA SER A 165 10.26 43.85 -24.02
C SER A 165 10.24 42.45 -24.65
N THR A 166 11.17 42.23 -25.53
CA THR A 166 11.67 40.95 -26.04
C THR A 166 12.20 39.99 -24.95
N LYS A 167 12.42 40.47 -23.73
CA LYS A 167 12.93 39.65 -22.58
C LYS A 167 11.87 38.76 -21.94
N SER A 168 10.58 39.10 -22.04
CA SER A 168 9.50 38.27 -21.51
C SER A 168 9.29 36.99 -22.30
N PHE A 169 9.54 36.98 -23.58
CA PHE A 169 9.40 35.78 -24.44
C PHE A 169 10.47 34.72 -24.18
N ALA A 170 11.68 35.09 -23.80
CA ALA A 170 12.75 34.16 -23.43
C ALA A 170 12.43 33.40 -22.14
N LYS A 171 11.86 34.07 -21.14
CA LYS A 171 11.41 33.43 -19.90
C LYS A 171 10.22 32.48 -20.08
N PHE A 172 9.33 32.81 -21.02
CA PHE A 172 8.20 31.91 -21.35
C PHE A 172 8.70 30.56 -21.89
N LYS A 173 9.66 30.59 -22.81
CA LYS A 173 10.26 29.38 -23.40
C LYS A 173 11.04 28.55 -22.37
N GLU A 174 11.62 29.20 -21.37
CA GLU A 174 12.32 28.53 -20.26
C GLU A 174 11.34 27.79 -19.32
N ILE A 175 10.19 28.41 -19.01
CA ILE A 175 9.12 27.82 -18.20
C ILE A 175 8.47 26.64 -18.94
N GLU A 176 8.19 26.77 -20.22
CA GLU A 176 7.64 25.70 -21.08
C GLU A 176 8.58 24.49 -21.12
N GLY A 177 9.88 24.71 -21.33
CA GLY A 177 10.90 23.65 -21.28
C GLY A 177 11.12 23.06 -19.89
N TYR A 178 10.79 23.75 -18.81
CA TYR A 178 10.78 23.21 -17.45
C TYR A 178 9.57 22.29 -17.22
N LEU A 179 8.40 22.68 -17.68
CA LEU A 179 7.15 21.90 -17.57
C LEU A 179 7.24 20.59 -18.36
N ASP A 180 7.81 20.61 -19.58
CA ASP A 180 8.03 19.43 -20.41
C ASP A 180 8.98 18.44 -19.72
N ARG A 181 10.06 18.94 -19.12
CA ARG A 181 11.00 18.10 -18.33
C ARG A 181 10.35 17.51 -17.09
N LEU A 182 9.46 18.24 -16.42
CA LEU A 182 8.71 17.77 -15.25
C LEU A 182 7.72 16.67 -15.65
N GLU A 183 7.02 16.83 -16.77
CA GLU A 183 6.11 15.82 -17.31
C GLU A 183 6.84 14.53 -17.71
N GLN A 184 7.97 14.63 -18.39
CA GLN A 184 8.80 13.48 -18.75
C GLN A 184 9.34 12.77 -17.50
N LYS A 185 9.79 13.52 -16.49
CA LYS A 185 10.32 12.96 -15.25
C LYS A 185 9.22 12.23 -14.44
N VAL A 186 8.01 12.76 -14.43
CA VAL A 186 6.84 12.10 -13.80
C VAL A 186 6.48 10.82 -14.53
N LYS A 187 6.42 10.84 -15.86
CA LYS A 187 6.13 9.65 -16.67
C LYS A 187 7.20 8.56 -16.49
N SER A 188 8.49 8.92 -16.54
CA SER A 188 9.59 7.95 -16.38
C SER A 188 9.64 7.34 -14.98
N THR A 189 9.42 8.12 -13.92
CA THR A 189 9.42 7.63 -12.54
C THR A 189 8.22 6.71 -12.26
N PHE A 190 7.08 6.95 -12.91
CA PHE A 190 5.90 6.09 -12.78
C PHE A 190 6.10 4.73 -13.45
N PHE A 191 6.70 4.69 -14.65
CA PHE A 191 6.97 3.43 -15.35
C PHE A 191 8.04 2.58 -14.66
N SER A 192 9.14 3.18 -14.20
CA SER A 192 10.21 2.42 -13.56
C SER A 192 9.79 1.82 -12.22
N SER A 193 9.10 2.56 -11.34
CA SER A 193 8.77 2.06 -10.00
C SER A 193 7.76 0.89 -9.96
N THR A 194 6.90 0.75 -10.96
CA THR A 194 5.89 -0.34 -11.02
C THR A 194 6.40 -1.59 -11.72
N ILE A 195 7.28 -1.46 -12.69
CA ILE A 195 7.84 -2.59 -13.44
C ILE A 195 9.04 -3.19 -12.70
N ASP A 196 9.94 -2.36 -12.19
CA ASP A 196 11.15 -2.80 -11.50
C ASP A 196 10.86 -3.53 -10.20
N GLU A 197 9.85 -3.08 -9.40
CA GLU A 197 9.40 -3.81 -8.21
C GLU A 197 8.83 -5.21 -8.57
N ARG A 198 8.11 -5.30 -9.68
CA ARG A 198 7.49 -6.56 -10.10
C ARG A 198 8.49 -7.53 -10.71
N ILE A 199 9.48 -7.01 -11.44
CA ILE A 199 10.58 -7.81 -11.98
C ILE A 199 11.47 -8.32 -10.85
N ALA A 200 11.82 -7.46 -9.87
CA ALA A 200 12.62 -7.87 -8.72
C ALA A 200 11.93 -8.92 -7.82
N GLN A 201 10.60 -8.95 -7.79
CA GLN A 201 9.84 -10.03 -7.13
C GLN A 201 9.91 -11.33 -7.93
N LEU A 202 9.76 -11.27 -9.26
CA LEU A 202 9.83 -12.46 -10.13
C LEU A 202 11.24 -13.05 -10.16
N GLU A 203 12.29 -12.24 -10.10
CA GLU A 203 13.69 -12.70 -10.01
C GLU A 203 13.94 -13.46 -8.70
N LYS A 204 13.41 -12.97 -7.57
CA LYS A 204 13.50 -13.68 -6.27
C LYS A 204 12.68 -14.96 -6.19
N GLU A 205 11.62 -15.10 -6.99
CA GLU A 205 10.82 -16.32 -7.07
C GLU A 205 11.47 -17.37 -7.98
N GLN A 206 12.32 -16.97 -8.93
CA GLN A 206 13.07 -17.89 -9.81
C GLN A 206 14.37 -18.41 -9.19
N GLU A 207 14.89 -17.76 -8.14
CA GLU A 207 16.10 -18.23 -7.41
C GLU A 207 15.78 -19.21 -6.25
N LYS A 208 14.53 -19.62 -6.06
CA LYS A 208 14.09 -20.64 -5.09
C LYS A 208 13.63 -21.91 -5.76
#